data_ffcf0134059feb3a40a3157989acc21c
#
_entry.id   ffcf0134059feb3a40a3157989acc21c
#
_cell.length_a   1.000
_cell.length_b   1.000
_cell.length_c   1.000
_cell.angle_alpha   90.00
_cell.angle_beta   90.00
_cell.angle_gamma   90.00
#
_symmetry.space_group_name_H-M   'P 1'
#
loop_
_entity.id
_entity.type
_entity.pdbx_description
1 polymer ?
#
loop_
_entity_poly.entity_id
_entity_poly.type
_entity_poly.pdbx_seq_one_letter_code
_entity_poly.pdbx_strand_id
1 'polypeptide(L)'
;RVTFVFRAGSAMQRVPFSASAAANMLAEGTRDMTAHQIAERLDYYGSYYDVNIDRDYAYISFCMLSKFFDETLAVAEQILLHPVFPEEELRTYCAKRKQRLAVERTKVDTQAREAFARALFGASHPYGISADEAQYDKLTRGDVAAFYESHYTADNGFTICSGRIGDHERQAVAALAERLPRRKPEAGIPFPAPVTQHEARVDHPGAVQSSIRIGRLLFPRQHPDFLGMQ
;
A
#
# COMPACT_ATOMS: atom_id res chain seq x y z
N ARG A 1 11.15 -4.08 -15.37
CA ARG A 1 10.25 -3.71 -14.28
C ARG A 1 10.78 -2.47 -13.57
N VAL A 2 9.90 -1.53 -13.30
CA VAL A 2 10.18 -0.32 -12.51
C VAL A 2 9.21 -0.33 -11.32
N THR A 3 9.73 -0.18 -10.11
CA THR A 3 8.93 -0.13 -8.89
C THR A 3 9.25 1.15 -8.13
N PHE A 4 8.25 1.99 -7.93
CA PHE A 4 8.33 3.14 -7.05
C PHE A 4 7.90 2.72 -5.65
N VAL A 5 8.74 2.97 -4.66
CA VAL A 5 8.51 2.59 -3.26
C VAL A 5 8.40 3.86 -2.43
N PHE A 6 7.29 4.03 -1.73
CA PHE A 6 7.04 5.19 -0.87
C PHE A 6 6.83 4.74 0.57
N ARG A 7 7.29 5.54 1.54
CA ARG A 7 6.89 5.36 2.95
C ARG A 7 5.45 5.82 3.15
N ALA A 8 4.55 5.03 2.60
CA ALA A 8 3.12 5.32 2.47
C ALA A 8 2.27 4.10 2.86
N GLY A 9 2.76 3.29 3.81
CA GLY A 9 2.05 2.13 4.32
C GLY A 9 0.92 2.49 5.26
N SER A 10 0.17 1.47 5.67
CA SER A 10 -1.02 1.65 6.52
C SER A 10 -0.70 2.21 7.93
N ALA A 11 0.55 2.11 8.39
CA ALA A 11 0.97 2.70 9.65
C ALA A 11 1.17 4.22 9.59
N MET A 12 1.27 4.79 8.38
CA MET A 12 1.46 6.22 8.15
C MET A 12 0.14 7.00 8.08
N GLN A 13 -1.00 6.32 7.99
CA GLN A 13 -2.30 6.95 7.82
C GLN A 13 -2.86 7.52 9.13
N ARG A 14 -3.46 8.71 9.05
CA ARG A 14 -4.26 9.30 10.14
C ARG A 14 -5.73 8.91 10.04
N VAL A 15 -6.23 8.84 8.81
CA VAL A 15 -7.58 8.36 8.50
C VAL A 15 -7.51 6.90 8.09
N PRO A 16 -8.23 5.99 8.77
CA PRO A 16 -8.22 4.58 8.42
C PRO A 16 -8.53 4.34 6.94
N PHE A 17 -7.79 3.42 6.33
CA PHE A 17 -7.88 3.02 4.92
C PHE A 17 -7.43 4.07 3.88
N SER A 18 -7.10 5.32 4.27
CA SER A 18 -6.62 6.32 3.30
C SER A 18 -5.36 5.87 2.57
N ALA A 19 -4.43 5.19 3.26
CA ALA A 19 -3.22 4.66 2.63
C ALA A 19 -3.53 3.61 1.56
N SER A 20 -4.37 2.63 1.88
CA SER A 20 -4.73 1.57 0.94
C SER A 20 -5.60 2.09 -0.21
N ALA A 21 -6.48 3.05 0.05
CA ALA A 21 -7.28 3.68 -0.99
C ALA A 21 -6.39 4.52 -1.93
N ALA A 22 -5.51 5.36 -1.40
CA ALA A 22 -4.59 6.16 -2.20
C ALA A 22 -3.75 5.27 -3.14
N ALA A 23 -3.16 4.18 -2.62
CA ALA A 23 -2.37 3.27 -3.43
C ALA A 23 -3.19 2.57 -4.53
N ASN A 24 -4.34 1.98 -4.17
CA ASN A 24 -5.13 1.18 -5.11
C ASN A 24 -5.91 2.02 -6.13
N MET A 25 -6.15 3.30 -5.85
CA MET A 25 -6.92 4.17 -6.73
C MET A 25 -6.07 5.06 -7.65
N LEU A 26 -4.74 4.94 -7.63
CA LEU A 26 -3.87 5.72 -8.52
C LEU A 26 -4.22 5.56 -10.01
N ALA A 27 -4.60 4.34 -10.41
CA ALA A 27 -4.94 4.02 -11.80
C ALA A 27 -6.47 4.08 -12.09
N GLU A 28 -7.30 4.45 -11.12
CA GLU A 28 -8.76 4.56 -11.32
C GLU A 28 -9.19 5.86 -12.04
N GLY A 29 -8.22 6.67 -12.45
CA GLY A 29 -8.37 7.85 -13.27
C GLY A 29 -7.27 8.85 -13.02
N THR A 30 -6.83 9.48 -14.11
CA THR A 30 -5.85 10.58 -14.10
C THR A 30 -6.47 11.81 -14.73
N ARG A 31 -5.73 12.93 -14.73
CA ARG A 31 -6.18 14.16 -15.38
C ARG A 31 -6.57 13.94 -16.84
N ASP A 32 -5.82 13.08 -17.56
CA ASP A 32 -5.90 12.95 -19.01
C ASP A 32 -6.46 11.60 -19.47
N MET A 33 -6.63 10.62 -18.55
CA MET A 33 -7.08 9.28 -18.88
C MET A 33 -8.06 8.74 -17.84
N THR A 34 -9.09 8.05 -18.31
CA THR A 34 -9.97 7.23 -17.47
C THR A 34 -9.29 5.92 -17.08
N ALA A 35 -9.81 5.21 -16.06
CA ALA A 35 -9.35 3.88 -15.69
C ALA A 35 -9.33 2.89 -16.88
N HIS A 36 -10.39 2.94 -17.71
CA HIS A 36 -10.50 2.12 -18.91
C HIS A 36 -9.38 2.41 -19.92
N GLN A 37 -9.10 3.71 -20.20
CA GLN A 37 -8.04 4.10 -21.12
C GLN A 37 -6.64 3.73 -20.60
N ILE A 38 -6.42 3.78 -19.29
CA ILE A 38 -5.17 3.33 -18.66
C ILE A 38 -5.01 1.83 -18.88
N ALA A 39 -6.04 1.03 -18.57
CA ALA A 39 -6.02 -0.41 -18.74
C ALA A 39 -5.79 -0.80 -20.22
N GLU A 40 -6.55 -0.20 -21.15
CA GLU A 40 -6.42 -0.43 -22.59
C GLU A 40 -5.00 -0.14 -23.10
N ARG A 41 -4.38 0.96 -22.66
CA ARG A 41 -2.99 1.28 -23.07
C ARG A 41 -1.98 0.28 -22.52
N LEU A 42 -2.09 -0.08 -21.24
CA LEU A 42 -1.20 -1.07 -20.65
C LEU A 42 -1.33 -2.43 -21.34
N ASP A 43 -2.56 -2.87 -21.63
CA ASP A 43 -2.83 -4.12 -22.32
C ASP A 43 -2.29 -4.09 -23.77
N TYR A 44 -2.46 -2.99 -24.48
CA TYR A 44 -1.95 -2.81 -25.84
C TYR A 44 -0.42 -2.96 -25.91
N TYR A 45 0.30 -2.46 -24.90
CA TYR A 45 1.75 -2.61 -24.82
C TYR A 45 2.21 -3.92 -24.17
N GLY A 46 1.28 -4.79 -23.76
CA GLY A 46 1.59 -6.01 -23.01
C GLY A 46 2.29 -5.71 -21.68
N SER A 47 1.95 -4.58 -21.10
CA SER A 47 2.47 -4.10 -19.82
C SER A 47 1.43 -4.30 -18.72
N TYR A 48 1.86 -4.41 -17.48
CA TYR A 48 0.93 -4.45 -16.37
C TYR A 48 1.40 -3.60 -15.19
N TYR A 49 0.42 -3.14 -14.48
CA TYR A 49 0.54 -2.34 -13.27
C TYR A 49 0.14 -3.19 -12.07
N ASP A 50 0.92 -3.11 -11.00
CA ASP A 50 0.67 -3.84 -9.77
C ASP A 50 0.91 -2.92 -8.56
N VAL A 51 0.04 -3.03 -7.56
CA VAL A 51 0.11 -2.28 -6.32
C VAL A 51 0.16 -3.25 -5.16
N ASN A 52 1.18 -3.09 -4.35
CA ASN A 52 1.25 -3.73 -3.04
C ASN A 52 1.42 -2.67 -1.96
N ILE A 53 0.76 -2.89 -0.83
CA ILE A 53 0.90 -2.02 0.34
C ILE A 53 1.04 -2.89 1.59
N ASP A 54 2.04 -2.60 2.38
CA ASP A 54 2.22 -3.18 3.70
C ASP A 54 1.98 -2.12 4.81
N ARG A 55 2.53 -2.35 5.98
CA ARG A 55 2.38 -1.41 7.10
C ARG A 55 3.23 -0.15 6.94
N ASP A 56 4.39 -0.27 6.31
CA ASP A 56 5.38 0.80 6.20
C ASP A 56 5.43 1.44 4.81
N TYR A 57 5.24 0.62 3.75
CA TYR A 57 5.49 1.04 2.38
C TYR A 57 4.33 0.76 1.44
N ALA A 58 4.23 1.57 0.40
CA ALA A 58 3.47 1.31 -0.81
C ALA A 58 4.44 1.05 -1.97
N TYR A 59 4.16 0.02 -2.75
CA TYR A 59 4.95 -0.43 -3.90
C TYR A 59 4.10 -0.30 -5.15
N ILE A 60 4.49 0.58 -6.04
CA ILE A 60 3.82 0.84 -7.32
C ILE A 60 4.72 0.32 -8.42
N SER A 61 4.34 -0.79 -9.02
CA SER A 61 5.17 -1.53 -9.99
C SER A 61 4.59 -1.49 -11.38
N PHE A 62 5.45 -1.24 -12.34
CA PHE A 62 5.16 -1.36 -13.78
C PHE A 62 6.07 -2.41 -14.38
N CYS A 63 5.50 -3.42 -15.00
CA CYS A 63 6.24 -4.43 -15.75
C CYS A 63 5.94 -4.26 -17.22
N MET A 64 6.98 -4.20 -18.05
CA MET A 64 6.88 -3.83 -19.45
C MET A 64 7.90 -4.55 -20.31
N LEU A 65 7.61 -4.69 -21.58
CA LEU A 65 8.57 -5.10 -22.59
C LEU A 65 9.53 -3.93 -22.90
N SER A 66 10.82 -4.22 -23.09
CA SER A 66 11.83 -3.18 -23.38
C SER A 66 11.50 -2.33 -24.60
N LYS A 67 10.84 -2.92 -25.61
CA LYS A 67 10.45 -2.20 -26.85
C LYS A 67 9.33 -1.16 -26.64
N PHE A 68 8.59 -1.25 -25.54
CA PHE A 68 7.49 -0.36 -25.18
C PHE A 68 7.76 0.35 -23.86
N PHE A 69 9.04 0.51 -23.55
CA PHE A 69 9.45 1.11 -22.28
C PHE A 69 8.95 2.56 -22.15
N ASP A 70 9.19 3.39 -23.15
CA ASP A 70 8.85 4.82 -23.09
C ASP A 70 7.35 5.05 -23.06
N GLU A 71 6.58 4.29 -23.84
CA GLU A 71 5.11 4.38 -23.86
C GLU A 71 4.50 3.95 -22.52
N THR A 72 5.04 2.87 -21.94
CA THR A 72 4.56 2.43 -20.62
C THR A 72 4.99 3.41 -19.51
N LEU A 73 6.19 3.97 -19.60
CA LEU A 73 6.66 4.97 -18.65
C LEU A 73 5.81 6.25 -18.70
N ALA A 74 5.33 6.64 -19.89
CA ALA A 74 4.40 7.77 -20.04
C ALA A 74 3.04 7.50 -19.34
N VAL A 75 2.54 6.25 -19.39
CA VAL A 75 1.35 5.86 -18.61
C VAL A 75 1.65 5.88 -17.11
N ALA A 76 2.81 5.36 -16.70
CA ALA A 76 3.26 5.39 -15.32
C ALA A 76 3.35 6.83 -14.78
N GLU A 77 3.82 7.76 -15.59
CA GLU A 77 3.86 9.18 -15.26
C GLU A 77 2.47 9.73 -14.94
N GLN A 78 1.49 9.45 -15.79
CA GLN A 78 0.10 9.90 -15.56
C GLN A 78 -0.45 9.34 -14.24
N ILE A 79 -0.24 8.06 -13.99
CA ILE A 79 -0.69 7.39 -12.76
C ILE A 79 -0.02 7.98 -11.51
N LEU A 80 1.29 8.25 -11.58
CA LEU A 80 2.06 8.70 -10.43
C LEU A 80 1.96 10.20 -10.15
N LEU A 81 1.79 11.04 -11.19
CA LEU A 81 1.82 12.51 -11.04
C LEU A 81 0.44 13.16 -11.09
N HIS A 82 -0.53 12.51 -11.70
CA HIS A 82 -1.81 13.16 -12.02
C HIS A 82 -3.04 12.33 -11.67
N PRO A 83 -3.05 11.52 -10.58
CA PRO A 83 -4.26 10.79 -10.18
C PRO A 83 -5.34 11.78 -9.72
N VAL A 84 -6.61 11.48 -10.02
CA VAL A 84 -7.73 12.36 -9.67
C VAL A 84 -8.69 11.78 -8.63
N PHE A 85 -8.57 10.51 -8.31
CA PHE A 85 -9.38 9.81 -7.31
C PHE A 85 -10.89 10.07 -7.49
N PRO A 86 -11.53 9.57 -8.57
CA PRO A 86 -12.94 9.85 -8.82
C PRO A 86 -13.82 9.33 -7.68
N GLU A 87 -14.82 10.11 -7.26
CA GLU A 87 -15.71 9.75 -6.15
C GLU A 87 -16.51 8.47 -6.39
N GLU A 88 -16.95 8.26 -7.65
CA GLU A 88 -17.67 7.05 -8.06
C GLU A 88 -16.81 5.80 -7.88
N GLU A 89 -15.55 5.87 -8.31
CA GLU A 89 -14.59 4.78 -8.17
C GLU A 89 -14.23 4.55 -6.70
N LEU A 90 -14.10 5.62 -5.90
CA LEU A 90 -13.89 5.49 -4.45
C LEU A 90 -15.07 4.77 -3.79
N ARG A 91 -16.29 5.11 -4.15
CA ARG A 91 -17.50 4.47 -3.64
C ARG A 91 -17.52 2.98 -3.97
N THR A 92 -17.21 2.64 -5.23
CA THR A 92 -17.09 1.27 -5.70
C THR A 92 -15.96 0.51 -4.98
N TYR A 93 -14.81 1.13 -4.82
CA TYR A 93 -13.68 0.58 -4.06
C TYR A 93 -14.06 0.27 -2.61
N CYS A 94 -14.64 1.24 -1.90
CA CYS A 94 -15.06 1.07 -0.51
C CYS A 94 -16.09 -0.07 -0.36
N ALA A 95 -17.08 -0.15 -1.24
CA ALA A 95 -18.08 -1.21 -1.21
C ALA A 95 -17.45 -2.60 -1.40
N LYS A 96 -16.57 -2.77 -2.39
CA LYS A 96 -15.84 -4.02 -2.64
C LYS A 96 -14.94 -4.41 -1.46
N ARG A 97 -14.22 -3.44 -0.89
CA ARG A 97 -13.33 -3.68 0.24
C ARG A 97 -14.07 -4.04 1.52
N LYS A 98 -15.20 -3.37 1.79
CA LYS A 98 -16.08 -3.66 2.91
C LYS A 98 -16.60 -5.10 2.83
N GLN A 99 -17.13 -5.51 1.67
CA GLN A 99 -17.57 -6.87 1.44
C GLN A 99 -16.44 -7.89 1.63
N ARG A 100 -15.25 -7.61 1.08
CA ARG A 100 -14.09 -8.48 1.24
C ARG A 100 -13.68 -8.61 2.71
N LEU A 101 -13.65 -7.51 3.45
CA LEU A 101 -13.31 -7.52 4.87
C LEU A 101 -14.30 -8.36 5.69
N ALA A 102 -15.61 -8.23 5.41
CA ALA A 102 -16.64 -9.05 6.04
C ALA A 102 -16.38 -10.56 5.83
N VAL A 103 -16.05 -10.96 4.60
CA VAL A 103 -15.70 -12.35 4.28
C VAL A 103 -14.39 -12.78 4.94
N GLU A 104 -13.34 -11.93 4.94
CA GLU A 104 -12.07 -12.26 5.58
C GLU A 104 -12.21 -12.46 7.10
N ARG A 105 -13.08 -11.72 7.76
CA ARG A 105 -13.34 -11.84 9.21
C ARG A 105 -14.05 -13.12 9.61
N THR A 106 -14.70 -13.83 8.69
CA THR A 106 -15.25 -15.17 8.99
C THR A 106 -14.16 -16.23 9.11
N LYS A 107 -12.93 -15.94 8.66
CA LYS A 107 -11.83 -16.90 8.68
C LYS A 107 -11.11 -16.89 10.04
N VAL A 108 -10.97 -18.07 10.64
CA VAL A 108 -10.27 -18.28 11.91
C VAL A 108 -8.83 -17.76 11.87
N ASP A 109 -8.12 -17.98 10.75
CA ASP A 109 -6.74 -17.49 10.58
C ASP A 109 -6.64 -15.96 10.60
N THR A 110 -7.60 -15.26 9.99
CA THR A 110 -7.66 -13.79 10.02
C THR A 110 -7.87 -13.28 11.44
N GLN A 111 -8.79 -13.87 12.20
CA GLN A 111 -9.03 -13.49 13.58
C GLN A 111 -7.82 -13.77 14.47
N ALA A 112 -7.18 -14.93 14.31
CA ALA A 112 -5.96 -15.26 15.03
C ALA A 112 -4.80 -14.30 14.71
N ARG A 113 -4.65 -13.89 13.45
CA ARG A 113 -3.63 -12.91 13.03
C ARG A 113 -3.89 -11.53 13.63
N GLU A 114 -5.14 -11.07 13.65
CA GLU A 114 -5.52 -9.79 14.25
C GLU A 114 -5.32 -9.80 15.76
N ALA A 115 -5.74 -10.87 16.44
CA ALA A 115 -5.55 -11.05 17.88
C ALA A 115 -4.06 -11.10 18.25
N PHE A 116 -3.25 -11.82 17.48
CA PHE A 116 -1.81 -11.91 17.66
C PHE A 116 -1.12 -10.55 17.48
N ALA A 117 -1.46 -9.80 16.43
CA ALA A 117 -0.92 -8.46 16.22
C ALA A 117 -1.28 -7.51 17.36
N ARG A 118 -2.53 -7.56 17.83
CA ARG A 118 -2.99 -6.77 18.98
C ARG A 118 -2.30 -7.17 20.28
N ALA A 119 -2.06 -8.46 20.50
CA ALA A 119 -1.33 -8.96 21.66
C ALA A 119 0.12 -8.51 21.68
N LEU A 120 0.78 -8.46 20.52
CA LEU A 120 2.18 -8.04 20.39
C LEU A 120 2.37 -6.52 20.51
N PHE A 121 1.49 -5.73 19.90
CA PHE A 121 1.70 -4.29 19.75
C PHE A 121 0.76 -3.43 20.59
N GLY A 122 -0.37 -3.99 21.04
CA GLY A 122 -1.42 -3.24 21.70
C GLY A 122 -2.42 -2.60 20.73
N ALA A 123 -3.60 -2.24 21.23
CA ALA A 123 -4.71 -1.72 20.42
C ALA A 123 -4.48 -0.29 19.87
N SER A 124 -3.58 0.48 20.49
CA SER A 124 -3.25 1.85 20.08
C SER A 124 -2.08 1.94 19.09
N HIS A 125 -1.30 0.88 18.96
CA HIS A 125 -0.17 0.86 18.05
C HIS A 125 -0.66 0.58 16.62
N PRO A 126 -0.17 1.28 15.56
CA PRO A 126 -0.62 1.10 14.18
C PRO A 126 -0.54 -0.35 13.68
N TYR A 127 0.39 -1.15 14.22
CA TYR A 127 0.52 -2.57 13.86
C TYR A 127 -0.46 -3.48 14.58
N GLY A 128 -1.05 -3.03 15.69
CA GLY A 128 -2.04 -3.79 16.46
C GLY A 128 -3.49 -3.40 16.18
N ILE A 129 -3.72 -2.33 15.41
CA ILE A 129 -5.06 -1.89 15.03
C ILE A 129 -5.66 -2.87 14.02
N SER A 130 -6.88 -3.34 14.32
CA SER A 130 -7.69 -4.10 13.37
C SER A 130 -8.62 -3.16 12.59
N ALA A 131 -8.85 -3.47 11.34
CA ALA A 131 -9.76 -2.73 10.47
C ALA A 131 -11.22 -2.82 10.98
N ASP A 132 -11.96 -1.72 10.87
CA ASP A 132 -13.40 -1.68 11.12
C ASP A 132 -14.13 -1.32 9.83
N GLU A 133 -15.12 -2.13 9.45
CA GLU A 133 -15.90 -1.95 8.22
C GLU A 133 -16.59 -0.58 8.15
N ALA A 134 -17.09 -0.08 9.29
CA ALA A 134 -17.73 1.23 9.38
C ALA A 134 -16.79 2.40 9.03
N GLN A 135 -15.48 2.18 9.09
CA GLN A 135 -14.50 3.21 8.73
C GLN A 135 -14.45 3.47 7.22
N TYR A 136 -14.84 2.48 6.38
CA TYR A 136 -14.97 2.70 4.94
C TYR A 136 -16.08 3.68 4.59
N ASP A 137 -17.15 3.74 5.38
CA ASP A 137 -18.28 4.65 5.15
C ASP A 137 -17.93 6.12 5.45
N LYS A 138 -16.81 6.35 6.18
CA LYS A 138 -16.32 7.67 6.56
C LYS A 138 -15.18 8.17 5.68
N LEU A 139 -14.60 7.29 4.84
CA LEU A 139 -13.48 7.65 3.99
C LEU A 139 -13.95 8.55 2.85
N THR A 140 -13.35 9.74 2.76
CA THR A 140 -13.65 10.71 1.72
C THR A 140 -12.56 10.77 0.65
N ARG A 141 -12.91 11.29 -0.53
CA ARG A 141 -11.93 11.60 -1.58
C ARG A 141 -10.85 12.57 -1.07
N GLY A 142 -11.24 13.53 -0.23
CA GLY A 142 -10.30 14.47 0.39
C GLY A 142 -9.25 13.78 1.24
N ASP A 143 -9.64 12.76 2.03
CA ASP A 143 -8.70 11.98 2.85
C ASP A 143 -7.70 11.20 2.00
N VAL A 144 -8.17 10.61 0.89
CA VAL A 144 -7.33 9.87 -0.06
C VAL A 144 -6.34 10.81 -0.75
N ALA A 145 -6.80 11.94 -1.26
CA ALA A 145 -5.97 12.95 -1.92
C ALA A 145 -4.92 13.53 -0.94
N ALA A 146 -5.33 13.89 0.28
CA ALA A 146 -4.42 14.43 1.28
C ALA A 146 -3.32 13.41 1.67
N PHE A 147 -3.67 12.12 1.78
CA PHE A 147 -2.70 11.07 2.02
C PHE A 147 -1.71 10.95 0.86
N TYR A 148 -2.21 10.92 -0.39
CA TYR A 148 -1.36 10.87 -1.57
C TYR A 148 -0.41 12.08 -1.63
N GLU A 149 -0.93 13.30 -1.50
CA GLU A 149 -0.14 14.54 -1.56
C GLU A 149 0.96 14.61 -0.51
N SER A 150 0.74 14.03 0.67
CA SER A 150 1.71 14.04 1.76
C SER A 150 2.76 12.95 1.69
N HIS A 151 2.46 11.81 1.04
CA HIS A 151 3.33 10.63 1.11
C HIS A 151 3.95 10.21 -0.24
N TYR A 152 3.33 10.55 -1.39
CA TYR A 152 3.86 10.19 -2.70
C TYR A 152 4.75 11.29 -3.25
N THR A 153 5.89 11.49 -2.61
CA THR A 153 6.85 12.56 -2.91
C THR A 153 8.25 12.02 -3.14
N ALA A 154 9.07 12.74 -3.91
CA ALA A 154 10.44 12.34 -4.23
C ALA A 154 11.30 12.11 -2.98
N ASP A 155 11.07 12.92 -1.93
CA ASP A 155 11.86 12.86 -0.69
C ASP A 155 11.40 11.76 0.27
N ASN A 156 10.28 11.08 -0.03
CA ASN A 156 9.68 10.05 0.82
C ASN A 156 9.75 8.65 0.22
N GLY A 157 10.60 8.43 -0.79
CA GLY A 157 10.66 7.14 -1.46
C GLY A 157 11.93 6.91 -2.23
N PHE A 158 11.96 5.78 -2.93
CA PHE A 158 13.03 5.40 -3.86
C PHE A 158 12.47 4.55 -4.98
N THR A 159 13.26 4.42 -6.06
CA THR A 159 12.84 3.64 -7.24
C THR A 159 13.79 2.47 -7.47
N ILE A 160 13.22 1.31 -7.76
CA ILE A 160 13.95 0.08 -8.09
C ILE A 160 13.69 -0.26 -9.56
N CYS A 161 14.77 -0.40 -10.32
CA CYS A 161 14.72 -0.90 -11.70
C CYS A 161 15.31 -2.30 -11.76
N SER A 162 14.66 -3.23 -12.45
CA SER A 162 15.16 -4.59 -12.65
C SER A 162 14.86 -5.11 -14.05
N GLY A 163 15.80 -5.88 -14.61
CA GLY A 163 15.73 -6.43 -15.95
C GLY A 163 16.81 -5.86 -16.87
N ARG A 164 16.51 -5.75 -18.15
CA ARG A 164 17.42 -5.12 -19.14
C ARG A 164 17.31 -3.60 -19.00
N ILE A 165 18.28 -3.00 -18.33
CA ILE A 165 18.33 -1.56 -18.02
C ILE A 165 19.61 -0.98 -18.63
N GLY A 166 19.45 -0.12 -19.62
CA GLY A 166 20.52 0.69 -20.20
C GLY A 166 20.55 2.12 -19.62
N ASP A 167 21.37 2.97 -20.22
CA ASP A 167 21.49 4.37 -19.80
C ASP A 167 20.21 5.15 -20.07
N HIS A 168 19.54 4.87 -21.19
CA HIS A 168 18.28 5.50 -21.57
C HIS A 168 17.20 5.23 -20.49
N GLU A 169 16.96 3.97 -20.18
CA GLU A 169 15.93 3.58 -19.19
C GLU A 169 16.25 4.16 -17.81
N ARG A 170 17.52 4.16 -17.40
CA ARG A 170 17.94 4.73 -16.13
C ARG A 170 17.69 6.24 -16.06
N GLN A 171 18.04 6.97 -17.11
CA GLN A 171 17.84 8.41 -17.19
C GLN A 171 16.35 8.77 -17.24
N ALA A 172 15.54 8.05 -18.01
CA ALA A 172 14.11 8.29 -18.12
C ALA A 172 13.38 8.06 -16.78
N VAL A 173 13.72 6.97 -16.07
CA VAL A 173 13.15 6.71 -14.74
C VAL A 173 13.60 7.75 -13.72
N ALA A 174 14.86 8.16 -13.74
CA ALA A 174 15.37 9.22 -12.87
C ALA A 174 14.63 10.55 -13.12
N ALA A 175 14.46 10.92 -14.38
CA ALA A 175 13.73 12.13 -14.78
C ALA A 175 12.26 12.09 -14.30
N LEU A 176 11.59 10.93 -14.39
CA LEU A 176 10.24 10.78 -13.84
C LEU A 176 10.23 10.91 -12.31
N ALA A 177 11.17 10.28 -11.63
CA ALA A 177 11.26 10.36 -10.17
C ALA A 177 11.55 11.80 -9.68
N GLU A 178 12.34 12.58 -10.42
CA GLU A 178 12.62 13.99 -10.12
C GLU A 178 11.40 14.92 -10.32
N ARG A 179 10.43 14.52 -11.11
CA ARG A 179 9.16 15.26 -11.33
C ARG A 179 8.13 15.03 -10.24
N LEU A 180 8.32 14.01 -9.39
CA LEU A 180 7.49 13.85 -8.20
C LEU A 180 7.59 15.10 -7.31
N PRO A 181 6.48 15.51 -6.67
CA PRO A 181 6.52 16.67 -5.77
C PRO A 181 7.61 16.51 -4.72
N ARG A 182 8.41 17.56 -4.52
CA ARG A 182 9.36 17.62 -3.41
C ARG A 182 8.67 18.23 -2.21
N ARG A 183 8.44 17.42 -1.22
CA ARG A 183 7.86 17.87 0.05
C ARG A 183 8.59 17.13 1.17
N LYS A 184 9.13 17.89 2.12
CA LYS A 184 9.73 17.28 3.31
C LYS A 184 8.70 16.35 3.95
N PRO A 185 9.01 15.06 4.18
CA PRO A 185 8.10 14.15 4.83
C PRO A 185 7.63 14.76 6.15
N GLU A 186 6.32 14.69 6.40
CA GLU A 186 5.83 15.02 7.75
C GLU A 186 6.57 14.13 8.75
N ALA A 187 6.97 14.73 9.88
CA ALA A 187 7.54 13.94 10.97
C ALA A 187 6.57 12.79 11.27
N GLY A 188 7.05 11.56 11.13
CA GLY A 188 6.20 10.37 11.31
C GLY A 188 5.46 10.46 12.64
N ILE A 189 4.22 10.02 12.67
CA ILE A 189 3.47 9.90 13.92
C ILE A 189 4.30 9.01 14.84
N PRO A 190 4.72 9.48 16.03
CA PRO A 190 5.46 8.64 16.96
C PRO A 190 4.58 7.44 17.30
N PHE A 191 5.07 6.25 17.03
CA PHE A 191 4.34 5.05 17.43
C PHE A 191 4.41 4.92 18.95
N PRO A 192 3.29 4.60 19.61
CA PRO A 192 3.33 4.28 21.03
C PRO A 192 4.21 3.05 21.25
N ALA A 193 4.82 2.94 22.41
CA ALA A 193 5.56 1.73 22.78
C ALA A 193 4.63 0.51 22.70
N PRO A 194 5.09 -0.62 22.16
CA PRO A 194 4.29 -1.83 22.11
C PRO A 194 3.90 -2.29 23.54
N VAL A 195 2.61 -2.60 23.71
CA VAL A 195 2.10 -3.19 24.94
C VAL A 195 1.81 -4.66 24.66
N THR A 196 2.73 -5.52 25.06
CA THR A 196 2.65 -6.96 24.78
C THR A 196 1.80 -7.67 25.81
N GLN A 197 0.83 -8.46 25.35
CA GLN A 197 0.08 -9.45 26.15
C GLN A 197 0.68 -10.82 25.90
N HIS A 198 0.77 -11.65 26.94
CA HIS A 198 1.35 -13.00 26.84
C HIS A 198 0.42 -14.02 26.20
N GLU A 199 -0.87 -13.82 26.29
CA GLU A 199 -1.90 -14.70 25.75
C GLU A 199 -3.10 -13.91 25.25
N ALA A 200 -3.65 -14.33 24.11
CA ALA A 200 -4.93 -13.85 23.60
C ALA A 200 -5.71 -15.05 23.03
N ARG A 201 -6.99 -15.14 23.35
CA ARG A 201 -7.87 -16.18 22.83
C ARG A 201 -9.09 -15.54 22.18
N VAL A 202 -9.46 -16.07 21.02
CA VAL A 202 -10.68 -15.70 20.31
C VAL A 202 -11.47 -16.99 20.03
N ASP A 203 -12.67 -17.07 20.57
CA ASP A 203 -13.57 -18.20 20.33
C ASP A 203 -14.38 -17.93 19.05
N HIS A 204 -14.41 -18.90 18.14
CA HIS A 204 -15.17 -18.84 16.91
C HIS A 204 -16.14 -20.01 16.85
N PRO A 205 -17.43 -19.82 17.24
CA PRO A 205 -18.42 -20.90 17.25
C PRO A 205 -18.60 -21.52 15.86
N GLY A 206 -18.62 -22.86 15.83
CA GLY A 206 -18.77 -23.61 14.59
C GLY A 206 -17.50 -23.75 13.74
N ALA A 207 -16.35 -23.28 14.19
CA ALA A 207 -15.09 -23.49 13.50
C ALA A 207 -14.69 -24.97 13.52
N VAL A 208 -14.30 -25.50 12.37
CA VAL A 208 -13.79 -26.88 12.22
C VAL A 208 -12.26 -26.97 12.39
N GLN A 209 -11.58 -25.81 12.51
CA GLN A 209 -10.13 -25.71 12.64
C GLN A 209 -9.77 -24.65 13.69
N SER A 210 -8.63 -24.85 14.33
CA SER A 210 -8.02 -23.86 15.22
C SER A 210 -6.78 -23.26 14.53
N SER A 211 -6.56 -21.95 14.71
CA SER A 211 -5.32 -21.27 14.31
C SER A 211 -4.55 -20.85 15.55
N ILE A 212 -3.29 -21.30 15.64
CA ILE A 212 -2.41 -20.96 16.75
C ILE A 212 -1.26 -20.10 16.22
N ARG A 213 -0.99 -18.99 16.89
CA ARG A 213 0.11 -18.08 16.59
C ARG A 213 1.00 -17.93 17.80
N ILE A 214 2.29 -18.22 17.62
CA ILE A 214 3.32 -18.09 18.67
C ILE A 214 4.43 -17.21 18.13
N GLY A 215 4.82 -16.21 18.92
CA GLY A 215 5.90 -15.31 18.52
C GLY A 215 6.17 -14.24 19.55
N ARG A 216 7.18 -13.43 19.28
CA ARG A 216 7.57 -12.30 20.11
C ARG A 216 8.18 -11.20 19.24
N LEU A 217 8.24 -9.99 19.77
CA LEU A 217 9.03 -8.92 19.16
C LEU A 217 10.51 -9.26 19.29
N LEU A 218 11.23 -9.11 18.18
CA LEU A 218 12.67 -9.23 18.09
C LEU A 218 13.28 -7.87 17.71
N PHE A 219 14.51 -7.89 17.30
CA PHE A 219 15.23 -6.75 16.80
C PHE A 219 14.75 -6.33 15.38
N PRO A 220 14.94 -5.08 14.99
CA PRO A 220 14.54 -4.57 13.69
C PRO A 220 15.43 -5.12 12.55
N ARG A 221 14.99 -4.92 11.30
CA ARG A 221 15.68 -5.40 10.09
C ARG A 221 17.12 -4.90 9.95
N GLN A 222 17.46 -3.77 10.54
CA GLN A 222 18.80 -3.19 10.54
C GLN A 222 19.77 -3.88 11.51
N HIS A 223 19.26 -4.78 12.35
CA HIS A 223 20.12 -5.50 13.30
C HIS A 223 21.09 -6.45 12.57
N PRO A 224 22.37 -6.54 12.98
CA PRO A 224 23.36 -7.40 12.32
C PRO A 224 22.93 -8.87 12.19
N ASP A 225 22.23 -9.39 13.17
CA ASP A 225 21.82 -10.80 13.22
C ASP A 225 20.49 -11.06 12.45
N PHE A 226 19.90 -10.04 11.80
CA PHE A 226 18.61 -10.20 11.11
C PHE A 226 18.65 -11.29 10.04
N LEU A 227 19.70 -11.32 9.22
CA LEU A 227 19.85 -12.31 8.15
C LEU A 227 20.06 -13.75 8.69
N GLY A 228 20.65 -13.88 9.89
CA GLY A 228 20.81 -15.19 10.53
C GLY A 228 19.52 -15.75 11.13
N MET A 229 18.45 -14.92 11.23
CA MET A 229 17.15 -15.32 11.79
C MET A 229 16.07 -15.57 10.71
N GLN A 230 16.38 -15.41 9.43
CA GLN A 230 15.53 -15.80 8.31
C GLN A 230 15.72 -17.26 7.96
#